data_3af9180972113a3b769ffd73d68e2bf1
#
_entry.id   3af9180972113a3b769ffd73d68e2bf1
#
_cell.length_a   1.000
_cell.length_b   1.000
_cell.length_c   1.000
_cell.angle_alpha   90.00
_cell.angle_beta   90.00
_cell.angle_gamma   90.00
#
_symmetry.space_group_name_H-M   'P 1'
#
loop_
_entity.id
_entity.type
_entity.pdbx_description
1 polymer ?
#
loop_
_entity_poly.entity_id
_entity_poly.type
_entity_poly.pdbx_seq_one_letter_code
_entity_poly.pdbx_strand_id
1 'polypeptide(L)'
;MEWIEIRHDTCGKNTENWHIMEPTKVYYSIREVRQLTELPAATLRYWEQQFDQLSPYKDEHGNRYYSEKDIDLIKQIKYIRDELHITRIEAIRNELKNGNRKTDVRQHASEILVRIREELAEIRAKI
;
A
#
# COMPACT_ATOMS: atom_id res chain seq x y z
N MET A 1 -2.59 33.92 -21.70
CA MET A 1 -3.91 33.32 -21.98
C MET A 1 -3.81 31.99 -22.67
N GLU A 2 -3.06 31.87 -23.72
CA GLU A 2 -2.89 30.62 -24.44
C GLU A 2 -2.35 29.49 -23.58
N TRP A 3 -1.43 29.78 -22.71
CA TRP A 3 -0.88 28.78 -21.82
C TRP A 3 -1.89 28.27 -20.78
N ILE A 4 -2.92 29.04 -20.47
CA ILE A 4 -4.03 28.59 -19.61
C ILE A 4 -4.88 27.59 -20.35
N GLU A 5 -5.18 27.87 -21.63
CA GLU A 5 -5.93 26.95 -22.48
C GLU A 5 -5.18 25.65 -22.73
N ILE A 6 -3.89 25.76 -23.02
CA ILE A 6 -3.01 24.61 -23.19
C ILE A 6 -3.01 23.75 -21.93
N ARG A 7 -2.94 24.37 -20.79
CA ARG A 7 -2.94 23.68 -19.51
C ARG A 7 -4.25 22.95 -19.26
N HIS A 8 -5.35 23.57 -19.64
CA HIS A 8 -6.67 22.98 -19.53
C HIS A 8 -6.82 21.76 -20.46
N ASP A 9 -6.44 21.95 -21.71
CA ASP A 9 -6.48 20.87 -22.69
C ASP A 9 -5.54 19.72 -22.31
N THR A 10 -4.37 20.07 -21.81
CA THR A 10 -3.39 19.08 -21.37
C THR A 10 -3.90 18.24 -20.21
N CYS A 11 -4.61 18.85 -19.27
CA CYS A 11 -5.21 18.12 -18.16
C CYS A 11 -6.22 17.07 -18.65
N GLY A 12 -7.01 17.40 -19.66
CA GLY A 12 -7.98 16.47 -20.20
C GLY A 12 -7.35 15.31 -20.96
N LYS A 13 -6.27 15.57 -21.66
CA LYS A 13 -5.60 14.58 -22.50
C LYS A 13 -4.62 13.71 -21.77
N ASN A 14 -3.98 14.25 -20.74
CA ASN A 14 -2.89 13.60 -20.04
C ASN A 14 -3.30 13.07 -18.67
N THR A 15 -4.53 12.61 -18.55
CA THR A 15 -5.04 12.07 -17.29
C THR A 15 -4.15 10.93 -16.78
N GLU A 16 -3.68 10.08 -17.68
CA GLU A 16 -2.83 8.96 -17.31
C GLU A 16 -1.42 9.41 -16.89
N ASN A 17 -0.81 10.29 -17.68
CA ASN A 17 0.51 10.82 -17.37
C ASN A 17 0.49 11.73 -16.15
N TRP A 18 -0.61 12.44 -15.97
CA TRP A 18 -0.79 13.28 -14.82
C TRP A 18 -0.77 12.49 -13.52
N HIS A 19 -1.34 11.30 -13.56
CA HIS A 19 -1.37 10.39 -12.43
C HIS A 19 0.04 9.93 -12.00
N ILE A 20 0.94 9.79 -12.95
CA ILE A 20 2.33 9.42 -12.71
C ILE A 20 3.13 10.60 -12.12
N MET A 21 2.80 11.82 -12.55
CA MET A 21 3.53 13.03 -12.16
C MET A 21 2.99 13.68 -10.90
N GLU A 22 1.87 13.22 -10.38
CA GLU A 22 1.29 13.76 -9.17
C GLU A 22 2.19 13.46 -7.98
N PRO A 23 2.57 14.47 -7.18
CA PRO A 23 3.35 14.21 -6.00
C PRO A 23 2.56 13.33 -5.04
N THR A 24 3.11 12.19 -4.73
CA THR A 24 2.50 11.25 -3.79
C THR A 24 2.33 11.94 -2.45
N LYS A 25 1.13 11.92 -1.93
CA LYS A 25 0.87 12.49 -0.62
C LYS A 25 1.64 11.68 0.44
N VAL A 26 2.50 12.34 1.19
CA VAL A 26 3.39 11.68 2.14
C VAL A 26 2.65 11.25 3.41
N TYR A 27 1.71 12.08 3.87
CA TYR A 27 0.98 11.83 5.10
C TYR A 27 -0.53 12.02 4.92
N TYR A 28 -1.28 11.20 5.62
CA TYR A 28 -2.75 11.22 5.64
C TYR A 28 -3.24 11.46 7.06
N SER A 29 -4.23 12.34 7.21
CA SER A 29 -4.87 12.56 8.50
C SER A 29 -5.71 11.35 8.91
N ILE A 30 -6.02 11.23 10.20
CA ILE A 30 -6.89 10.14 10.69
C ILE A 30 -8.26 10.16 9.99
N ARG A 31 -8.75 11.33 9.63
CA ARG A 31 -10.01 11.47 8.90
C ARG A 31 -9.93 10.84 7.52
N GLU A 32 -8.85 11.10 6.80
CA GLU A 32 -8.61 10.52 5.47
C GLU A 32 -8.43 9.01 5.54
N VAL A 33 -7.69 8.53 6.53
CA VAL A 33 -7.48 7.10 6.74
C VAL A 33 -8.80 6.39 7.06
N ARG A 34 -9.66 7.02 7.85
CA ARG A 34 -11.02 6.48 8.12
C ARG A 34 -11.84 6.33 6.84
N GLN A 35 -11.74 7.30 5.95
CA GLN A 35 -12.44 7.25 4.66
C GLN A 35 -11.87 6.16 3.76
N LEU A 36 -10.54 6.01 3.72
CA LEU A 36 -9.87 5.02 2.89
C LEU A 36 -10.06 3.59 3.38
N THR A 37 -10.11 3.39 4.68
CA THR A 37 -10.15 2.06 5.30
C THR A 37 -11.52 1.67 5.83
N GLU A 38 -12.45 2.62 5.90
CA GLU A 38 -13.80 2.44 6.47
C GLU A 38 -13.77 1.95 7.93
N LEU A 39 -12.74 2.35 8.67
CA LEU A 39 -12.56 1.97 10.06
C LEU A 39 -12.82 3.16 11.00
N PRO A 40 -13.42 2.92 12.18
CA PRO A 40 -13.58 3.96 13.20
C PRO A 40 -12.23 4.44 13.75
N ALA A 41 -12.15 5.69 14.18
CA ALA A 41 -10.95 6.25 14.79
C ALA A 41 -10.50 5.47 16.02
N ALA A 42 -11.45 4.99 16.82
CA ALA A 42 -11.16 4.18 17.99
C ALA A 42 -10.41 2.89 17.65
N THR A 43 -10.79 2.24 16.56
CA THR A 43 -10.13 1.03 16.07
C THR A 43 -8.69 1.33 15.62
N LEU A 44 -8.49 2.43 14.91
CA LEU A 44 -7.17 2.84 14.45
C LEU A 44 -6.23 3.13 15.63
N ARG A 45 -6.73 3.83 16.66
CA ARG A 45 -5.98 4.11 17.88
C ARG A 45 -5.65 2.85 18.66
N TYR A 46 -6.59 1.91 18.72
CA TYR A 46 -6.39 0.63 19.39
C TYR A 46 -5.30 -0.17 18.67
N TRP A 47 -5.35 -0.25 17.35
CA TRP A 47 -4.34 -0.96 16.57
C TRP A 47 -2.95 -0.33 16.67
N GLU A 48 -2.88 0.98 16.76
CA GLU A 48 -1.62 1.68 17.00
C GLU A 48 -0.95 1.21 18.28
N GLN A 49 -1.73 0.96 19.33
CA GLN A 49 -1.20 0.45 20.61
C GLN A 49 -0.81 -1.03 20.52
N GLN A 50 -1.51 -1.80 19.71
CA GLN A 50 -1.30 -3.25 19.62
C GLN A 50 -0.21 -3.65 18.62
N PHE A 51 0.02 -2.86 17.61
CA PHE A 51 1.00 -3.15 16.56
C PHE A 51 2.12 -2.11 16.57
N ASP A 52 3.31 -2.53 16.96
CA ASP A 52 4.48 -1.64 17.02
C ASP A 52 4.89 -1.15 15.63
N GLN A 53 4.57 -1.90 14.59
CA GLN A 53 4.84 -1.53 13.19
C GLN A 53 3.98 -0.35 12.74
N LEU A 54 2.85 -0.11 13.38
CA LEU A 54 1.96 0.99 13.10
C LEU A 54 2.31 2.16 14.00
N SER A 55 3.10 3.09 13.48
CA SER A 55 3.57 4.25 14.25
C SER A 55 3.35 5.55 13.47
N PRO A 56 2.14 6.12 13.53
CA PRO A 56 1.86 7.37 12.88
C PRO A 56 2.62 8.52 13.55
N TYR A 57 2.93 9.54 12.77
CA TYR A 57 3.50 10.77 13.27
C TYR A 57 2.44 11.54 14.06
N LYS A 58 2.81 12.07 15.22
CA LYS A 58 1.94 12.93 16.03
C LYS A 58 2.52 14.33 16.07
N ASP A 59 1.67 15.33 15.83
CA ASP A 59 2.08 16.71 15.95
C ASP A 59 1.99 17.20 17.42
N GLU A 60 2.29 18.48 17.63
CA GLU A 60 2.24 19.10 18.96
C GLU A 60 0.83 19.08 19.58
N HIS A 61 -0.20 19.05 18.75
CA HIS A 61 -1.60 19.03 19.18
C HIS A 61 -2.15 17.61 19.37
N GLY A 62 -1.32 16.58 19.14
CA GLY A 62 -1.75 15.20 19.24
C GLY A 62 -2.49 14.66 18.02
N ASN A 63 -2.48 15.38 16.91
CA ASN A 63 -3.04 14.91 15.65
C ASN A 63 -2.15 13.83 15.05
N ARG A 64 -2.78 12.77 14.53
CA ARG A 64 -2.08 11.65 13.94
C ARG A 64 -2.01 11.78 12.42
N TYR A 65 -0.83 11.53 11.89
CA TYR A 65 -0.57 11.52 10.45
C TYR A 65 0.02 10.17 10.06
N TYR A 66 -0.64 9.50 9.13
CA TYR A 66 -0.29 8.15 8.70
C TYR A 66 0.44 8.19 7.37
N SER A 67 1.52 7.43 7.23
CA SER A 67 2.22 7.25 5.97
C SER A 67 1.50 6.19 5.11
N GLU A 68 1.89 6.07 3.85
CA GLU A 68 1.36 5.02 2.97
C GLU A 68 1.61 3.62 3.53
N LYS A 69 2.78 3.42 4.14
CA LYS A 69 3.11 2.14 4.78
C LYS A 69 2.17 1.81 5.92
N ASP A 70 1.82 2.82 6.71
CA ASP A 70 0.86 2.65 7.81
C ASP A 70 -0.53 2.29 7.27
N ILE A 71 -0.94 2.92 6.17
CA ILE A 71 -2.24 2.65 5.53
C ILE A 71 -2.26 1.22 4.98
N ASP A 72 -1.20 0.79 4.30
CA ASP A 72 -1.09 -0.56 3.78
C ASP A 72 -1.15 -1.61 4.90
N LEU A 73 -0.46 -1.34 6.00
CA LEU A 73 -0.49 -2.20 7.18
C LEU A 73 -1.92 -2.29 7.77
N ILE A 74 -2.60 -1.15 7.87
CA ILE A 74 -3.99 -1.10 8.35
C ILE A 74 -4.91 -1.93 7.45
N LYS A 75 -4.74 -1.82 6.14
CA LYS A 75 -5.51 -2.61 5.17
C LYS A 75 -5.24 -4.10 5.30
N GLN A 76 -3.98 -4.49 5.51
CA GLN A 76 -3.61 -5.88 5.75
C GLN A 76 -4.23 -6.42 7.04
N ILE A 77 -4.17 -5.67 8.11
CA ILE A 77 -4.79 -6.05 9.40
C ILE A 77 -6.29 -6.21 9.22
N LYS A 78 -6.93 -5.27 8.55
CA LYS A 78 -8.36 -5.33 8.25
C LYS A 78 -8.71 -6.58 7.45
N TYR A 79 -7.95 -6.89 6.43
CA TYR A 79 -8.12 -8.08 5.60
C TYR A 79 -8.03 -9.36 6.45
N ILE A 80 -7.00 -9.48 7.29
CA ILE A 80 -6.80 -10.64 8.15
C ILE A 80 -7.98 -10.81 9.12
N ARG A 81 -8.45 -9.71 9.68
CA ARG A 81 -9.58 -9.73 10.61
C ARG A 81 -10.88 -10.14 9.92
N ASP A 82 -11.20 -9.49 8.80
CA ASP A 82 -12.50 -9.58 8.17
C ASP A 82 -12.61 -10.78 7.22
N GLU A 83 -11.59 -11.04 6.42
CA GLU A 83 -11.60 -12.12 5.42
C GLU A 83 -11.13 -13.46 5.99
N LEU A 84 -10.10 -13.44 6.82
CA LEU A 84 -9.58 -14.66 7.44
C LEU A 84 -10.24 -14.95 8.79
N HIS A 85 -11.10 -14.05 9.27
CA HIS A 85 -11.83 -14.16 10.55
C HIS A 85 -10.91 -14.37 11.76
N ILE A 86 -9.71 -13.82 11.70
CA ILE A 86 -8.73 -13.88 12.78
C ILE A 86 -8.87 -12.62 13.64
N THR A 87 -9.40 -12.75 14.84
CA THR A 87 -9.66 -11.61 15.72
C THR A 87 -8.61 -11.41 16.82
N ARG A 88 -7.83 -12.44 17.13
CA ARG A 88 -6.79 -12.34 18.16
C ARG A 88 -5.59 -11.57 17.63
N ILE A 89 -5.16 -10.57 18.37
CA ILE A 89 -4.04 -9.69 18.00
C ILE A 89 -2.74 -10.46 17.74
N GLU A 90 -2.44 -11.43 18.59
CA GLU A 90 -1.24 -12.27 18.44
C GLU A 90 -1.29 -13.10 17.15
N ALA A 91 -2.45 -13.64 16.83
CA ALA A 91 -2.64 -14.41 15.60
C ALA A 91 -2.52 -13.50 14.37
N ILE A 92 -3.03 -12.28 14.43
CA ILE A 92 -2.87 -11.30 13.36
C ILE A 92 -1.40 -10.93 13.17
N ARG A 93 -0.67 -10.70 14.26
CA ARG A 93 0.78 -10.44 14.20
C ARG A 93 1.55 -11.58 13.53
N ASN A 94 1.21 -12.80 13.85
CA ASN A 94 1.83 -13.98 13.25
C ASN A 94 1.50 -14.10 11.77
N GLU A 95 0.27 -13.82 11.39
CA GLU A 95 -0.16 -13.85 10.00
C GLU A 95 0.53 -12.76 9.17
N LEU A 96 0.71 -11.57 9.71
CA LEU A 96 1.47 -10.50 9.07
C LEU A 96 2.91 -10.92 8.78
N LYS A 97 3.56 -11.57 9.74
CA LYS A 97 4.93 -12.09 9.55
C LYS A 97 4.98 -13.18 8.49
N ASN A 98 3.99 -14.06 8.47
CA ASN A 98 3.88 -15.14 7.49
C ASN A 98 3.56 -14.59 6.08
N GLY A 99 2.71 -13.57 6.00
CA GLY A 99 2.38 -12.89 4.76
C GLY A 99 3.61 -12.29 4.09
N ASN A 100 4.44 -11.62 4.85
CA ASN A 100 5.69 -11.05 4.34
C ASN A 100 6.61 -12.13 3.76
N ARG A 101 6.75 -13.25 4.46
CA ARG A 101 7.56 -14.38 3.96
C ARG A 101 7.01 -14.96 2.66
N LYS A 102 5.70 -15.10 2.56
CA LYS A 102 5.05 -15.59 1.32
C LYS A 102 5.26 -14.64 0.15
N THR A 103 5.23 -13.35 0.41
CA THR A 103 5.46 -12.33 -0.62
C THR A 103 6.89 -12.42 -1.15
N ASP A 104 7.86 -12.53 -0.27
CA ASP A 104 9.27 -12.66 -0.65
C ASP A 104 9.50 -13.92 -1.51
N VAL A 105 8.93 -15.04 -1.10
CA VAL A 105 9.03 -16.29 -1.86
C VAL A 105 8.37 -16.18 -3.23
N ARG A 106 7.21 -15.52 -3.31
CA ARG A 106 6.52 -15.31 -4.59
C ARG A 106 7.31 -14.43 -5.53
N GLN A 107 7.90 -13.36 -5.04
CA GLN A 107 8.74 -12.47 -5.85
C GLN A 107 9.94 -13.23 -6.40
N HIS A 108 10.63 -13.97 -5.55
CA HIS A 108 11.78 -14.76 -5.96
C HIS A 108 11.40 -15.83 -6.98
N ALA A 109 10.28 -16.52 -6.79
CA ALA A 109 9.76 -17.49 -7.75
C ALA A 109 9.42 -16.84 -9.10
N SER A 110 8.84 -15.65 -9.08
CA SER A 110 8.53 -14.89 -10.31
C SER A 110 9.80 -14.53 -11.09
N GLU A 111 10.85 -14.11 -10.39
CA GLU A 111 12.14 -13.78 -11.01
C GLU A 111 12.76 -15.00 -11.68
N ILE A 112 12.71 -16.16 -11.02
CA ILE A 112 13.21 -17.42 -11.56
C ILE A 112 12.42 -17.81 -12.82
N LEU A 113 11.10 -17.69 -12.79
CA LEU A 113 10.26 -18.03 -13.94
C LEU A 113 10.53 -17.13 -15.14
N VAL A 114 10.74 -15.84 -14.93
CA VAL A 114 11.12 -14.90 -16.00
C VAL A 114 12.46 -15.29 -16.60
N ARG A 115 13.43 -15.63 -15.78
CA ARG A 115 14.77 -16.04 -16.24
C ARG A 115 14.69 -17.32 -17.08
N ILE A 116 13.94 -18.31 -16.64
CA ILE A 116 13.74 -19.57 -17.40
C ILE A 116 13.08 -19.29 -18.74
N ARG A 117 12.08 -18.41 -18.76
CA ARG A 117 11.39 -18.03 -19.99
C ARG A 117 12.35 -17.39 -21.00
N GLU A 118 13.23 -16.51 -20.55
CA GLU A 118 14.23 -15.87 -21.39
C GLU A 118 15.22 -16.88 -21.96
N GLU A 119 15.71 -17.81 -21.15
CA GLU A 119 16.62 -18.87 -21.59
C GLU A 119 15.97 -19.78 -22.63
N LEU A 120 14.71 -20.16 -22.44
CA LEU A 120 13.97 -20.96 -23.41
C LEU A 120 13.76 -20.21 -24.72
N ALA A 121 13.52 -18.91 -24.68
CA ALA A 121 13.39 -18.08 -25.86
C ALA A 121 14.69 -18.04 -26.66
N GLU A 122 15.84 -17.95 -26.00
CA GLU A 122 17.16 -17.99 -26.65
C GLU A 122 17.40 -19.34 -27.31
N ILE A 123 17.10 -20.44 -26.66
CA ILE A 123 17.23 -21.79 -27.22
C ILE A 123 16.34 -21.94 -28.44
N ARG A 124 15.12 -21.45 -28.38
CA ARG A 124 14.18 -21.51 -29.52
C ARG A 124 14.69 -20.70 -30.70
N ALA A 125 15.32 -19.56 -30.45
CA ALA A 125 15.87 -18.71 -31.49
C ALA A 125 17.10 -19.34 -32.17
N LYS A 126 17.84 -20.21 -31.48
CA LYS A 126 19.01 -20.90 -32.03
C LYS A 126 18.66 -22.13 -32.87
N ILE A 127 17.46 -22.65 -32.70
CA ILE A 127 16.97 -23.78 -33.47
C ILE A 127 16.27 -23.30 -34.75
#